data_832d62a08610333de2e771c1cd674540
#
_entry.id   832d62a08610333de2e771c1cd674540
#
_cell.length_a   1.000
_cell.length_b   1.000
_cell.length_c   1.000
_cell.angle_alpha   90.00
_cell.angle_beta   90.00
_cell.angle_gamma   90.00
#
_symmetry.space_group_name_H-M   'P 1'
#
loop_
_entity.id
_entity.type
_entity.pdbx_description
1 polymer ?
#
loop_
_entity_poly.entity_id
_entity_poly.type
_entity_poly.pdbx_seq_one_letter_code
_entity_poly.pdbx_strand_id
1 'polypeptide(L)'
;METGGVTEFHEDRYFDPDPTIRKHAREIYDETRALPIVSPHGHVDAAMLAANEPFADPASLIVTPDHYILRLLYSAGVPLESLGVAPLESAAPAAETDPRSIWQRFADNWHLFRATPTRAWIDYELREVFGIKCQLDSATATTVYDAIAERLQSAEFRPRALLRRFNIEVLATTDSASDSLEQHHTLRNANLGTRIIPTFRPDALFRIASPTWGAELKEFAKATNRPIRTYRDFIDAVAQRRAEFKAAGAKATDHAVVVPRTERMSEADAHRLFLAATRGVATDEDQARFESHLLMEMAAQSVEDGLVMQVHAGALRNHNDIVYRRFGPDRGADVPVATEFTRNLRPLLNAYGNDVRFRLIVFTLDESAYSRELAPMAGHYPAMLLGAPWWFHDSIEGMMRFRRETTETAGLENTAGFNDDTRAFCSIPARHDLARRVDANYLGALVGRHVIGMGDAREMGRLMAYDLAKRAYRLTDAGTTGDK
;
A
#
# COMPACT_ATOMS: atom_id res chain seq x y z
N MET A 1 -12.55 -8.16 41.97
CA MET A 1 -11.73 -8.29 40.77
C MET A 1 -12.67 -8.75 39.68
N GLU A 2 -13.18 -7.85 38.84
CA GLU A 2 -13.96 -8.19 37.68
C GLU A 2 -13.04 -8.91 36.70
N THR A 3 -13.32 -10.16 36.43
CA THR A 3 -12.69 -10.96 35.39
C THR A 3 -12.87 -10.23 34.07
N GLY A 4 -11.77 -9.90 33.40
CA GLY A 4 -11.74 -9.14 32.16
C GLY A 4 -12.76 -9.67 31.17
N GLY A 5 -13.79 -8.89 30.93
CA GLY A 5 -14.91 -9.26 30.08
C GLY A 5 -14.44 -9.56 28.66
N VAL A 6 -14.91 -10.65 28.12
CA VAL A 6 -14.83 -10.92 26.67
C VAL A 6 -15.52 -9.78 25.96
N THR A 7 -14.76 -8.84 25.41
CA THR A 7 -15.35 -7.81 24.55
C THR A 7 -15.56 -8.42 23.17
N GLU A 8 -16.73 -9.00 22.94
CA GLU A 8 -17.15 -9.36 21.58
C GLU A 8 -17.15 -8.07 20.71
N PHE A 9 -16.77 -8.21 19.43
CA PHE A 9 -16.93 -7.11 18.51
C PHE A 9 -18.40 -6.76 18.39
N HIS A 10 -18.72 -5.50 18.63
CA HIS A 10 -20.06 -5.03 18.35
C HIS A 10 -20.32 -5.13 16.84
N GLU A 11 -21.45 -5.70 16.44
CA GLU A 11 -21.78 -5.84 15.02
C GLU A 11 -21.79 -4.49 14.29
N ASP A 12 -22.21 -3.44 15.00
CA ASP A 12 -22.28 -2.06 14.50
C ASP A 12 -20.99 -1.25 14.68
N ARG A 13 -19.87 -1.88 14.99
CA ARG A 13 -18.63 -1.11 15.13
C ARG A 13 -18.38 -0.26 13.90
N TYR A 14 -18.01 1.00 14.12
CA TYR A 14 -17.71 2.01 13.10
C TYR A 14 -18.95 2.56 12.36
N PHE A 15 -20.16 2.09 12.64
CA PHE A 15 -21.38 2.67 12.07
C PHE A 15 -21.87 3.86 12.88
N ASP A 16 -22.62 4.76 12.22
CA ASP A 16 -23.24 5.92 12.81
C ASP A 16 -24.21 5.52 13.95
N PRO A 17 -24.21 6.24 15.09
CA PRO A 17 -25.16 5.98 16.18
C PRO A 17 -26.63 6.26 15.80
N ASP A 18 -26.91 7.02 14.73
CA ASP A 18 -28.28 7.21 14.25
C ASP A 18 -28.87 5.88 13.79
N PRO A 19 -30.05 5.46 14.32
CA PRO A 19 -30.62 4.16 14.01
C PRO A 19 -30.97 3.97 12.53
N THR A 20 -31.35 5.04 11.83
CA THR A 20 -31.72 5.00 10.42
C THR A 20 -30.47 4.77 9.55
N ILE A 21 -29.45 5.59 9.78
CA ILE A 21 -28.18 5.48 9.06
C ILE A 21 -27.55 4.10 9.31
N ARG A 22 -27.50 3.67 10.58
CA ARG A 22 -26.96 2.37 10.99
C ARG A 22 -27.70 1.20 10.33
N LYS A 23 -29.03 1.26 10.23
CA LYS A 23 -29.81 0.23 9.53
C LYS A 23 -29.39 0.11 8.07
N HIS A 24 -29.30 1.23 7.36
CA HIS A 24 -28.88 1.24 5.96
C HIS A 24 -27.43 0.77 5.80
N ALA A 25 -26.53 1.20 6.68
CA ALA A 25 -25.14 0.75 6.68
C ALA A 25 -25.03 -0.77 6.86
N ARG A 26 -25.81 -1.38 7.76
CA ARG A 26 -25.84 -2.86 7.92
C ARG A 26 -26.28 -3.55 6.64
N GLU A 27 -27.37 -3.10 6.03
CA GLU A 27 -27.89 -3.72 4.80
C GLU A 27 -26.81 -3.72 3.68
N ILE A 28 -26.13 -2.60 3.48
CA ILE A 28 -25.07 -2.45 2.48
C ILE A 28 -23.85 -3.31 2.84
N TYR A 29 -23.42 -3.28 4.12
CA TYR A 29 -22.28 -4.08 4.59
C TYR A 29 -22.54 -5.59 4.47
N ASP A 30 -23.73 -6.07 4.78
CA ASP A 30 -24.08 -7.49 4.70
C ASP A 30 -23.96 -8.03 3.27
N GLU A 31 -24.22 -7.21 2.25
CA GLU A 31 -24.05 -7.59 0.85
C GLU A 31 -22.56 -7.55 0.39
N THR A 32 -21.71 -6.78 1.07
CA THR A 32 -20.32 -6.57 0.64
C THR A 32 -19.30 -7.34 1.45
N ARG A 33 -19.59 -7.68 2.71
CA ARG A 33 -18.63 -8.29 3.66
C ARG A 33 -18.01 -9.60 3.19
N ALA A 34 -18.74 -10.39 2.40
CA ALA A 34 -18.31 -11.70 1.91
C ALA A 34 -17.68 -11.67 0.50
N LEU A 35 -17.62 -10.50 -0.15
CA LEU A 35 -16.97 -10.36 -1.45
C LEU A 35 -15.49 -10.73 -1.34
N PRO A 36 -14.88 -11.30 -2.40
CA PRO A 36 -13.46 -11.57 -2.41
C PRO A 36 -12.64 -10.30 -2.15
N ILE A 37 -11.43 -10.48 -1.64
CA ILE A 37 -10.47 -9.39 -1.47
C ILE A 37 -9.68 -9.24 -2.76
N VAL A 38 -9.68 -8.03 -3.30
CA VAL A 38 -8.78 -7.58 -4.36
C VAL A 38 -7.81 -6.60 -3.73
N SER A 39 -6.56 -7.03 -3.54
CA SER A 39 -5.44 -6.21 -3.04
C SER A 39 -4.53 -5.85 -4.22
N PRO A 40 -4.83 -4.77 -4.96
CA PRO A 40 -4.16 -4.47 -6.24
C PRO A 40 -2.84 -3.72 -6.05
N HIS A 41 -2.51 -3.35 -4.83
CA HIS A 41 -1.26 -2.75 -4.41
C HIS A 41 -0.99 -3.09 -2.94
N GLY A 42 0.23 -3.52 -2.64
CA GLY A 42 0.66 -3.86 -1.29
C GLY A 42 2.13 -4.31 -1.26
N HIS A 43 2.63 -4.58 -0.05
CA HIS A 43 4.05 -4.85 0.21
C HIS A 43 4.29 -6.21 0.87
N VAL A 44 3.39 -7.16 0.68
CA VAL A 44 3.58 -8.53 1.17
C VAL A 44 4.75 -9.17 0.42
N ASP A 45 5.64 -9.84 1.15
CA ASP A 45 6.80 -10.49 0.58
C ASP A 45 6.42 -11.74 -0.24
N ALA A 46 6.71 -11.71 -1.54
CA ALA A 46 6.49 -12.83 -2.44
C ALA A 46 7.32 -14.07 -2.02
N ALA A 47 8.51 -13.89 -1.43
CA ALA A 47 9.34 -14.99 -0.97
C ALA A 47 8.69 -15.75 0.19
N MET A 48 8.05 -15.05 1.13
CA MET A 48 7.27 -15.66 2.21
C MET A 48 6.16 -16.57 1.67
N LEU A 49 5.43 -16.08 0.65
CA LEU A 49 4.35 -16.85 0.02
C LEU A 49 4.89 -18.04 -0.80
N ALA A 50 6.04 -17.87 -1.47
CA ALA A 50 6.67 -18.93 -2.26
C ALA A 50 7.25 -20.04 -1.37
N ALA A 51 7.91 -19.69 -0.28
CA ALA A 51 8.44 -20.64 0.70
C ALA A 51 7.33 -21.40 1.43
N ASN A 52 6.23 -20.71 1.79
CA ASN A 52 5.11 -21.27 2.53
C ASN A 52 5.50 -21.94 3.85
N GLU A 53 6.58 -21.46 4.48
CA GLU A 53 7.02 -21.93 5.79
C GLU A 53 6.14 -21.37 6.91
N PRO A 54 6.08 -22.03 8.08
CA PRO A 54 5.42 -21.46 9.25
C PRO A 54 6.03 -20.11 9.63
N PHE A 55 5.21 -19.20 10.12
CA PHE A 55 5.73 -17.97 10.74
C PHE A 55 6.51 -18.32 12.02
N ALA A 56 7.62 -17.64 12.23
CA ALA A 56 8.53 -17.96 13.32
C ALA A 56 7.89 -17.75 14.71
N ASP A 57 7.29 -16.57 14.91
CA ASP A 57 6.72 -16.17 16.20
C ASP A 57 5.80 -14.95 16.05
N PRO A 58 4.98 -14.63 17.07
CA PRO A 58 4.05 -13.49 17.06
C PRO A 58 4.74 -12.11 16.96
N ALA A 59 5.92 -11.93 17.57
CA ALA A 59 6.60 -10.64 17.59
C ALA A 59 7.18 -10.29 16.23
N SER A 60 7.82 -11.25 15.57
CA SER A 60 8.36 -11.08 14.21
C SER A 60 7.26 -10.96 13.14
N LEU A 61 6.09 -11.53 13.39
CA LEU A 61 4.94 -11.43 12.47
C LEU A 61 4.22 -10.07 12.59
N ILE A 62 4.00 -9.58 13.81
CA ILE A 62 3.09 -8.46 14.08
C ILE A 62 3.85 -7.18 14.47
N VAL A 63 4.89 -7.26 15.32
CA VAL A 63 5.47 -6.09 15.98
C VAL A 63 6.66 -5.51 15.23
N THR A 64 7.71 -6.31 15.06
CA THR A 64 9.02 -5.84 14.58
C THR A 64 8.98 -5.25 13.15
N PRO A 65 8.21 -5.79 12.18
CA PRO A 65 8.19 -5.26 10.81
C PRO A 65 7.24 -4.07 10.64
N ASP A 66 6.35 -3.80 11.62
CA ASP A 66 5.27 -2.84 11.43
C ASP A 66 5.70 -1.42 11.87
N HIS A 67 5.89 -0.55 10.88
CA HIS A 67 6.28 0.84 11.12
C HIS A 67 5.19 1.69 11.81
N TYR A 68 3.91 1.31 11.77
CA TYR A 68 2.85 1.97 12.55
C TYR A 68 3.02 1.69 14.05
N ILE A 69 3.40 0.44 14.39
CA ILE A 69 3.69 0.05 15.77
C ILE A 69 4.96 0.75 16.25
N LEU A 70 6.05 0.63 15.49
CA LEU A 70 7.34 1.21 15.84
C LEU A 70 7.23 2.72 16.08
N ARG A 71 6.49 3.45 15.23
CA ARG A 71 6.31 4.90 15.35
C ARG A 71 5.72 5.33 16.69
N LEU A 72 4.62 4.70 17.10
CA LEU A 72 3.94 5.06 18.35
C LEU A 72 4.74 4.65 19.58
N LEU A 73 5.34 3.47 19.58
CA LEU A 73 6.20 3.04 20.68
C LEU A 73 7.44 3.92 20.83
N TYR A 74 8.08 4.27 19.72
CA TYR A 74 9.24 5.17 19.74
C TYR A 74 8.86 6.58 20.26
N SER A 75 7.71 7.12 19.86
CA SER A 75 7.23 8.41 20.35
C SER A 75 6.95 8.43 21.86
N ALA A 76 6.70 7.27 22.45
CA ALA A 76 6.55 7.08 23.89
C ALA A 76 7.87 6.77 24.64
N GLY A 77 9.00 6.81 23.93
CA GLY A 77 10.33 6.59 24.50
C GLY A 77 10.79 5.13 24.52
N VAL A 78 10.08 4.20 23.86
CA VAL A 78 10.51 2.81 23.76
C VAL A 78 11.62 2.70 22.71
N PRO A 79 12.84 2.23 23.08
CA PRO A 79 13.95 2.10 22.13
C PRO A 79 13.63 1.08 21.05
N LEU A 80 13.97 1.38 19.78
CA LEU A 80 13.71 0.48 18.66
C LEU A 80 14.46 -0.86 18.77
N GLU A 81 15.66 -0.84 19.37
CA GLU A 81 16.43 -2.07 19.65
C GLU A 81 15.66 -3.02 20.55
N SER A 82 14.91 -2.49 21.51
CA SER A 82 14.11 -3.30 22.41
C SER A 82 12.87 -3.93 21.75
N LEU A 83 12.56 -3.52 20.52
CA LEU A 83 11.50 -4.05 19.67
C LEU A 83 12.03 -4.98 18.56
N GLY A 84 13.29 -5.41 18.68
CA GLY A 84 13.94 -6.31 17.73
C GLY A 84 14.50 -5.63 16.48
N VAL A 85 14.54 -4.29 16.43
CA VAL A 85 15.10 -3.56 15.29
C VAL A 85 16.61 -3.44 15.46
N ALA A 86 17.36 -4.15 14.62
CA ALA A 86 18.82 -4.13 14.67
C ALA A 86 19.38 -2.79 14.16
N PRO A 87 20.34 -2.18 14.87
CA PRO A 87 21.08 -1.04 14.36
C PRO A 87 22.01 -1.44 13.21
N LEU A 88 22.32 -0.50 12.32
CA LEU A 88 23.21 -0.72 11.18
C LEU A 88 24.67 -0.85 11.61
N GLU A 89 25.07 -0.19 12.70
CA GLU A 89 26.43 -0.21 13.21
C GLU A 89 26.63 -1.38 14.19
N SER A 90 27.63 -2.22 13.94
CA SER A 90 27.95 -3.37 14.77
C SER A 90 28.45 -3.02 16.19
N ALA A 91 28.89 -1.77 16.41
CA ALA A 91 29.33 -1.25 17.73
C ALA A 91 28.17 -0.73 18.59
N ALA A 92 26.96 -0.61 18.05
CA ALA A 92 25.78 -0.20 18.81
C ALA A 92 25.27 -1.35 19.71
N PRO A 93 24.48 -1.05 20.75
CA PRO A 93 23.82 -2.09 21.54
C PRO A 93 23.04 -3.06 20.66
N ALA A 94 23.19 -4.35 20.89
CA ALA A 94 22.48 -5.37 20.13
C ALA A 94 20.96 -5.23 20.32
N ALA A 95 20.20 -5.54 19.27
CA ALA A 95 18.76 -5.62 19.37
C ALA A 95 18.32 -6.77 20.29
N GLU A 96 17.16 -6.62 20.91
CA GLU A 96 16.48 -7.71 21.60
C GLU A 96 16.19 -8.84 20.61
N THR A 97 16.51 -10.06 20.98
CA THR A 97 16.30 -11.26 20.15
C THR A 97 15.26 -12.21 20.75
N ASP A 98 14.87 -12.02 22.01
CA ASP A 98 13.81 -12.82 22.62
C ASP A 98 12.44 -12.27 22.17
N PRO A 99 11.69 -13.02 21.35
CA PRO A 99 10.41 -12.57 20.83
C PRO A 99 9.35 -12.39 21.92
N ARG A 100 9.49 -13.08 23.05
CA ARG A 100 8.58 -12.89 24.20
C ARG A 100 8.81 -11.56 24.89
N SER A 101 10.07 -11.15 25.04
CA SER A 101 10.43 -9.84 25.59
C SER A 101 9.94 -8.70 24.71
N ILE A 102 10.07 -8.84 23.39
CA ILE A 102 9.56 -7.87 22.39
C ILE A 102 8.02 -7.77 22.52
N TRP A 103 7.34 -8.91 22.54
CA TRP A 103 5.88 -8.97 22.66
C TRP A 103 5.38 -8.38 23.98
N GLN A 104 6.05 -8.67 25.10
CA GLN A 104 5.69 -8.11 26.40
C GLN A 104 5.77 -6.59 26.38
N ARG A 105 6.85 -6.01 25.83
CA ARG A 105 6.98 -4.55 25.69
C ARG A 105 5.88 -3.94 24.84
N PHE A 106 5.49 -4.60 23.77
CA PHE A 106 4.35 -4.17 22.96
C PHE A 106 3.06 -4.20 23.77
N ALA A 107 2.78 -5.28 24.49
CA ALA A 107 1.59 -5.43 25.32
C ALA A 107 1.55 -4.43 26.49
N ASP A 108 2.68 -4.15 27.13
CA ASP A 108 2.80 -3.14 28.20
C ASP A 108 2.39 -1.74 27.71
N ASN A 109 2.62 -1.48 26.43
CA ASN A 109 2.34 -0.19 25.81
C ASN A 109 1.06 -0.23 24.91
N TRP A 110 0.28 -1.31 24.96
CA TRP A 110 -0.90 -1.49 24.11
C TRP A 110 -1.96 -0.39 24.29
N HIS A 111 -1.98 0.25 25.45
CA HIS A 111 -2.84 1.40 25.73
C HIS A 111 -2.60 2.61 24.83
N LEU A 112 -1.40 2.78 24.26
CA LEU A 112 -1.06 3.87 23.34
C LEU A 112 -1.81 3.80 22.01
N PHE A 113 -2.27 2.62 21.63
CA PHE A 113 -2.95 2.40 20.34
C PHE A 113 -4.46 2.66 20.39
N ARG A 114 -5.02 3.07 21.54
CA ARG A 114 -6.46 3.38 21.68
C ARG A 114 -6.90 4.40 20.63
N ALA A 115 -8.03 4.13 19.96
CA ALA A 115 -8.63 4.96 18.91
C ALA A 115 -7.75 5.15 17.66
N THR A 116 -6.69 4.36 17.47
CA THR A 116 -5.91 4.35 16.23
C THR A 116 -6.36 3.24 15.30
N PRO A 117 -6.14 3.37 13.97
CA PRO A 117 -6.42 2.28 13.05
C PRO A 117 -5.61 1.00 13.36
N THR A 118 -4.35 1.14 13.81
CA THR A 118 -3.51 0.02 14.24
C THR A 118 -4.19 -0.81 15.33
N ARG A 119 -4.87 -0.16 16.31
CA ARG A 119 -5.66 -0.85 17.32
C ARG A 119 -6.79 -1.65 16.71
N ALA A 120 -7.52 -1.06 15.78
CA ALA A 120 -8.66 -1.72 15.13
C ALA A 120 -8.21 -2.95 14.31
N TRP A 121 -7.10 -2.85 13.58
CA TRP A 121 -6.56 -3.95 12.78
C TRP A 121 -6.05 -5.11 13.65
N ILE A 122 -5.26 -4.81 14.68
CA ILE A 122 -4.71 -5.86 15.55
C ILE A 122 -5.81 -6.50 16.41
N ASP A 123 -6.79 -5.76 16.92
CA ASP A 123 -7.94 -6.34 17.60
C ASP A 123 -8.71 -7.29 16.68
N TYR A 124 -8.85 -6.97 15.39
CA TYR A 124 -9.43 -7.87 14.40
C TYR A 124 -8.55 -9.11 14.18
N GLU A 125 -7.24 -8.93 13.98
CA GLU A 125 -6.31 -10.05 13.81
C GLU A 125 -6.38 -11.02 15.00
N LEU A 126 -6.30 -10.48 16.22
CA LEU A 126 -6.38 -11.31 17.43
C LEU A 126 -7.67 -12.12 17.48
N ARG A 127 -8.82 -11.54 17.12
CA ARG A 127 -10.13 -12.18 17.23
C ARG A 127 -10.48 -13.05 16.06
N GLU A 128 -10.47 -12.47 14.86
CA GLU A 128 -11.01 -13.13 13.64
C GLU A 128 -9.95 -14.02 12.97
N VAL A 129 -8.65 -13.63 13.06
CA VAL A 129 -7.58 -14.46 12.49
C VAL A 129 -7.12 -15.50 13.50
N PHE A 130 -6.78 -15.07 14.73
CA PHE A 130 -6.20 -15.94 15.75
C PHE A 130 -7.22 -16.48 16.77
N GLY A 131 -8.49 -16.07 16.75
CA GLY A 131 -9.53 -16.54 17.66
C GLY A 131 -9.24 -16.27 19.14
N ILE A 132 -8.50 -15.20 19.44
CA ILE A 132 -8.16 -14.77 20.81
C ILE A 132 -9.34 -14.01 21.41
N LYS A 133 -9.84 -14.46 22.55
CA LYS A 133 -11.03 -13.85 23.18
C LYS A 133 -10.69 -12.87 24.29
N CYS A 134 -9.52 -12.97 24.91
CA CYS A 134 -9.09 -12.03 25.94
C CYS A 134 -8.54 -10.73 25.32
N GLN A 135 -8.66 -9.64 26.06
CA GLN A 135 -8.04 -8.38 25.70
C GLN A 135 -6.52 -8.47 25.88
N LEU A 136 -5.74 -7.92 24.94
CA LEU A 136 -4.29 -7.79 25.09
C LEU A 136 -3.98 -6.65 26.07
N ASP A 137 -3.16 -6.97 27.07
CA ASP A 137 -2.54 -6.03 28.01
C ASP A 137 -1.29 -6.68 28.64
N SER A 138 -0.63 -5.98 29.57
CA SER A 138 0.56 -6.50 30.26
C SER A 138 0.33 -7.83 30.98
N ALA A 139 -0.86 -8.06 31.54
CA ALA A 139 -1.17 -9.25 32.32
C ALA A 139 -1.51 -10.46 31.43
N THR A 140 -2.08 -10.21 30.25
CA THR A 140 -2.49 -11.23 29.29
C THR A 140 -1.45 -11.51 28.21
N ALA A 141 -0.37 -10.73 28.16
CA ALA A 141 0.64 -10.78 27.11
C ALA A 141 1.15 -12.20 26.85
N THR A 142 1.58 -12.94 27.87
CA THR A 142 2.08 -14.31 27.75
C THR A 142 1.00 -15.25 27.22
N THR A 143 -0.20 -15.17 27.74
CA THR A 143 -1.33 -16.03 27.31
C THR A 143 -1.67 -15.82 25.84
N VAL A 144 -1.70 -14.54 25.41
CA VAL A 144 -1.98 -14.20 24.00
C VAL A 144 -0.83 -14.67 23.08
N TYR A 145 0.42 -14.43 23.51
CA TYR A 145 1.59 -14.91 22.77
C TYR A 145 1.55 -16.43 22.54
N ASP A 146 1.36 -17.19 23.60
CA ASP A 146 1.35 -18.66 23.54
C ASP A 146 0.24 -19.16 22.63
N ALA A 147 -0.96 -18.59 22.73
CA ALA A 147 -2.08 -18.98 21.89
C ALA A 147 -1.85 -18.67 20.40
N ILE A 148 -1.20 -17.56 20.06
CA ILE A 148 -0.82 -17.26 18.67
C ILE A 148 0.30 -18.19 18.22
N ALA A 149 1.36 -18.37 19.02
CA ALA A 149 2.49 -19.22 18.69
C ALA A 149 2.07 -20.67 18.43
N GLU A 150 1.16 -21.21 19.23
CA GLU A 150 0.58 -22.54 19.00
C GLU A 150 -0.11 -22.65 17.63
N ARG A 151 -0.93 -21.64 17.26
CA ARG A 151 -1.62 -21.63 15.97
C ARG A 151 -0.68 -21.53 14.79
N LEU A 152 0.37 -20.73 14.90
CA LEU A 152 1.36 -20.55 13.83
C LEU A 152 2.10 -21.86 13.47
N GLN A 153 2.10 -22.85 14.35
CA GLN A 153 2.66 -24.18 14.06
C GLN A 153 1.74 -25.05 13.19
N SER A 154 0.45 -24.71 13.11
CA SER A 154 -0.51 -25.52 12.34
C SER A 154 -0.45 -25.24 10.84
N ALA A 155 -0.80 -26.23 10.03
CA ALA A 155 -0.85 -26.10 8.58
C ALA A 155 -1.87 -25.05 8.08
N GLU A 156 -2.90 -24.79 8.87
CA GLU A 156 -3.97 -23.83 8.57
C GLU A 156 -3.50 -22.37 8.66
N PHE A 157 -2.40 -22.11 9.36
CA PHE A 157 -1.79 -20.79 9.52
C PHE A 157 -0.54 -20.58 8.65
N ARG A 158 -0.24 -21.51 7.74
CA ARG A 158 0.80 -21.26 6.72
C ARG A 158 0.33 -20.18 5.75
N PRO A 159 1.25 -19.39 5.16
CA PRO A 159 0.90 -18.25 4.30
C PRO A 159 -0.13 -18.59 3.21
N ARG A 160 0.04 -19.70 2.49
CA ARG A 160 -0.89 -20.08 1.41
C ARG A 160 -2.25 -20.58 1.92
N ALA A 161 -2.34 -21.12 3.12
CA ALA A 161 -3.60 -21.48 3.73
C ALA A 161 -4.38 -20.23 4.14
N LEU A 162 -3.67 -19.23 4.68
CA LEU A 162 -4.26 -17.94 5.05
C LEU A 162 -4.75 -17.15 3.82
N LEU A 163 -4.07 -17.19 2.66
CA LEU A 163 -4.57 -16.58 1.42
C LEU A 163 -6.00 -17.06 1.08
N ARG A 164 -6.22 -18.36 1.14
CA ARG A 164 -7.54 -18.96 0.89
C ARG A 164 -8.55 -18.60 1.97
N ARG A 165 -8.15 -18.66 3.24
CA ARG A 165 -9.01 -18.33 4.39
C ARG A 165 -9.46 -16.88 4.37
N PHE A 166 -8.60 -15.97 3.93
CA PHE A 166 -8.90 -14.54 3.78
C PHE A 166 -9.72 -14.24 2.52
N ASN A 167 -10.01 -15.22 1.69
CA ASN A 167 -10.73 -15.07 0.43
C ASN A 167 -10.09 -14.03 -0.49
N ILE A 168 -8.75 -14.08 -0.62
CA ILE A 168 -8.00 -13.16 -1.47
C ILE A 168 -8.00 -13.68 -2.90
N GLU A 169 -8.64 -12.94 -3.81
CA GLU A 169 -8.67 -13.24 -5.25
C GLU A 169 -7.39 -12.79 -5.96
N VAL A 170 -6.96 -11.57 -5.66
CA VAL A 170 -5.75 -10.97 -6.22
C VAL A 170 -4.93 -10.33 -5.11
N LEU A 171 -3.62 -10.59 -5.11
CA LEU A 171 -2.64 -9.94 -4.26
C LEU A 171 -1.49 -9.42 -5.13
N ALA A 172 -1.33 -8.10 -5.19
CA ALA A 172 -0.17 -7.48 -5.81
C ALA A 172 0.92 -7.24 -4.78
N THR A 173 2.15 -7.55 -5.17
CA THR A 173 3.36 -7.18 -4.43
C THR A 173 3.96 -5.91 -5.02
N THR A 174 5.00 -5.36 -4.40
CA THR A 174 5.73 -4.20 -4.94
C THR A 174 7.20 -4.56 -5.03
N ASP A 175 7.70 -4.69 -6.27
CA ASP A 175 8.97 -5.33 -6.54
C ASP A 175 9.93 -4.37 -7.25
N SER A 176 11.20 -4.40 -6.85
CA SER A 176 12.26 -3.62 -7.50
C SER A 176 12.34 -3.92 -9.00
N ALA A 177 12.66 -2.93 -9.81
CA ALA A 177 12.94 -3.14 -11.24
C ALA A 177 14.03 -4.19 -11.49
N SER A 178 14.90 -4.44 -10.52
CA SER A 178 15.99 -5.42 -10.58
C SER A 178 15.59 -6.80 -10.02
N ASP A 179 14.36 -6.99 -9.55
CA ASP A 179 13.91 -8.27 -8.98
C ASP A 179 13.98 -9.40 -10.00
N SER A 180 14.35 -10.59 -9.58
CA SER A 180 14.46 -11.76 -10.48
C SER A 180 13.13 -12.30 -10.98
N LEU A 181 12.03 -11.98 -10.29
CA LEU A 181 10.67 -12.51 -10.48
C LEU A 181 10.56 -14.05 -10.29
N GLU A 182 11.58 -14.68 -9.75
CA GLU A 182 11.62 -16.13 -9.54
C GLU A 182 10.49 -16.59 -8.60
N GLN A 183 10.23 -15.80 -7.55
CA GLN A 183 9.17 -16.10 -6.59
C GLN A 183 7.77 -16.02 -7.25
N HIS A 184 7.56 -15.06 -8.14
CA HIS A 184 6.32 -14.93 -8.88
C HIS A 184 6.11 -16.07 -9.89
N HIS A 185 7.17 -16.53 -10.54
CA HIS A 185 7.11 -17.71 -11.38
C HIS A 185 6.77 -18.97 -10.57
N THR A 186 7.36 -19.14 -9.40
CA THR A 186 7.06 -20.25 -8.48
C THR A 186 5.60 -20.22 -8.03
N LEU A 187 5.11 -19.05 -7.61
CA LEU A 187 3.74 -18.87 -7.14
C LEU A 187 2.69 -19.09 -8.23
N ARG A 188 2.97 -18.62 -9.44
CA ARG A 188 2.12 -18.85 -10.62
C ARG A 188 1.94 -20.33 -10.93
N ASN A 189 3.03 -21.11 -10.84
CA ASN A 189 3.01 -22.55 -11.10
C ASN A 189 2.33 -23.36 -9.96
N ALA A 190 2.20 -22.78 -8.77
CA ALA A 190 1.60 -23.46 -7.61
C ALA A 190 0.05 -23.57 -7.65
N ASN A 191 -0.61 -22.89 -8.59
CA ASN A 191 -2.08 -22.90 -8.77
C ASN A 191 -2.87 -22.71 -7.47
N LEU A 192 -2.65 -21.58 -6.80
CA LEU A 192 -3.14 -21.32 -5.44
C LEU A 192 -4.63 -20.93 -5.36
N GLY A 193 -5.27 -20.64 -6.49
CA GLY A 193 -6.61 -20.02 -6.53
C GLY A 193 -6.57 -18.50 -6.34
N THR A 194 -5.50 -17.95 -5.75
CA THR A 194 -5.21 -16.52 -5.65
C THR A 194 -4.21 -16.12 -6.74
N ARG A 195 -4.48 -15.03 -7.44
CA ARG A 195 -3.52 -14.45 -8.40
C ARG A 195 -2.53 -13.57 -7.63
N ILE A 196 -1.27 -13.98 -7.55
CA ILE A 196 -0.19 -13.17 -6.97
C ILE A 196 0.60 -12.57 -8.13
N ILE A 197 0.65 -11.23 -8.20
CA ILE A 197 1.18 -10.48 -9.34
C ILE A 197 2.21 -9.44 -8.87
N PRO A 198 3.33 -9.26 -9.61
CA PRO A 198 4.29 -8.22 -9.29
C PRO A 198 3.80 -6.83 -9.71
N THR A 199 4.30 -5.79 -9.04
CA THR A 199 4.20 -4.39 -9.48
C THR A 199 5.59 -3.85 -9.74
N PHE A 200 5.81 -3.27 -10.91
CA PHE A 200 7.11 -2.75 -11.32
C PHE A 200 7.43 -1.43 -10.61
N ARG A 201 8.44 -1.42 -9.74
CA ARG A 201 8.86 -0.22 -8.99
C ARG A 201 10.31 0.17 -9.29
N PRO A 202 10.53 1.21 -10.13
CA PRO A 202 11.86 1.66 -10.53
C PRO A 202 12.44 2.76 -9.65
N ASP A 203 11.90 3.10 -8.50
CA ASP A 203 12.25 4.27 -7.68
C ASP A 203 13.75 4.40 -7.38
N ALA A 204 14.44 3.27 -7.10
CA ALA A 204 15.87 3.27 -6.84
C ALA A 204 16.67 3.80 -8.04
N LEU A 205 16.18 3.57 -9.26
CA LEU A 205 16.81 4.03 -10.50
C LEU A 205 16.55 5.52 -10.79
N PHE A 206 15.54 6.11 -10.15
CA PHE A 206 15.21 7.54 -10.31
C PHE A 206 16.09 8.43 -9.44
N ARG A 207 16.59 7.89 -8.32
CA ARG A 207 17.34 8.65 -7.29
C ARG A 207 18.81 8.80 -7.65
N ILE A 208 19.09 9.51 -8.76
CA ILE A 208 20.42 9.63 -9.35
C ILE A 208 21.46 10.35 -8.48
N ALA A 209 21.05 11.11 -7.47
CA ALA A 209 21.94 11.74 -6.49
C ALA A 209 22.25 10.80 -5.30
N SER A 210 21.60 9.63 -5.21
CA SER A 210 21.87 8.68 -4.12
C SER A 210 23.29 8.11 -4.21
N PRO A 211 24.02 8.03 -3.10
CA PRO A 211 25.32 7.35 -3.06
C PRO A 211 25.27 5.88 -3.52
N THR A 212 24.13 5.23 -3.40
CA THR A 212 23.91 3.83 -3.79
C THR A 212 23.51 3.65 -5.25
N TRP A 213 23.21 4.72 -5.98
CA TRP A 213 22.64 4.64 -7.33
C TRP A 213 23.49 3.83 -8.32
N GLY A 214 24.83 3.99 -8.25
CA GLY A 214 25.74 3.20 -9.08
C GLY A 214 25.69 1.69 -8.84
N ALA A 215 25.38 1.27 -7.61
CA ALA A 215 25.16 -0.14 -7.27
C ALA A 215 23.80 -0.62 -7.81
N GLU A 216 22.75 0.19 -7.65
CA GLU A 216 21.41 -0.09 -8.18
C GLU A 216 21.43 -0.25 -9.71
N LEU A 217 22.15 0.64 -10.41
CA LEU A 217 22.31 0.54 -11.86
C LEU A 217 23.03 -0.75 -12.29
N LYS A 218 24.03 -1.20 -11.52
CA LYS A 218 24.74 -2.46 -11.80
C LYS A 218 23.83 -3.68 -11.62
N GLU A 219 23.05 -3.72 -10.56
CA GLU A 219 22.08 -4.80 -10.33
C GLU A 219 20.99 -4.81 -11.42
N PHE A 220 20.53 -3.61 -11.84
CA PHE A 220 19.59 -3.48 -12.93
C PHE A 220 20.18 -3.96 -14.28
N ALA A 221 21.45 -3.64 -14.57
CA ALA A 221 22.16 -4.13 -15.74
C ALA A 221 22.30 -5.66 -15.75
N LYS A 222 22.52 -6.28 -14.57
CA LYS A 222 22.53 -7.74 -14.43
C LYS A 222 21.13 -8.33 -14.70
N ALA A 223 20.09 -7.75 -14.09
CA ALA A 223 18.72 -8.22 -14.26
C ALA A 223 18.26 -8.20 -15.72
N THR A 224 18.72 -7.21 -16.51
CA THR A 224 18.42 -7.10 -17.95
C THR A 224 19.40 -7.86 -18.84
N ASN A 225 20.47 -8.39 -18.29
CA ASN A 225 21.58 -8.98 -19.03
C ASN A 225 22.11 -8.07 -20.17
N ARG A 226 22.15 -6.74 -19.91
CA ARG A 226 22.56 -5.73 -20.89
C ARG A 226 23.53 -4.73 -20.26
N PRO A 227 24.58 -4.31 -20.96
CA PRO A 227 25.39 -3.18 -20.54
C PRO A 227 24.57 -1.88 -20.65
N ILE A 228 24.52 -1.09 -19.60
CA ILE A 228 23.84 0.21 -19.58
C ILE A 228 24.91 1.29 -19.46
N ARG A 229 25.26 1.92 -20.58
CA ARG A 229 26.32 2.92 -20.68
C ARG A 229 25.81 4.32 -21.03
N THR A 230 24.63 4.38 -21.63
CA THR A 230 23.99 5.60 -22.08
C THR A 230 22.58 5.71 -21.51
N TYR A 231 22.02 6.91 -21.53
CA TYR A 231 20.61 7.12 -21.19
C TYR A 231 19.68 6.27 -22.06
N ARG A 232 20.00 6.12 -23.35
CA ARG A 232 19.21 5.29 -24.28
C ARG A 232 19.23 3.83 -23.88
N ASP A 233 20.41 3.28 -23.56
CA ASP A 233 20.50 1.91 -23.04
C ASP A 233 19.67 1.73 -21.78
N PHE A 234 19.64 2.75 -20.90
CA PHE A 234 18.87 2.75 -19.66
C PHE A 234 17.35 2.67 -19.94
N ILE A 235 16.82 3.52 -20.83
CA ILE A 235 15.39 3.51 -21.17
C ILE A 235 15.00 2.22 -21.89
N ASP A 236 15.83 1.71 -22.79
CA ASP A 236 15.59 0.43 -23.46
C ASP A 236 15.58 -0.75 -22.46
N ALA A 237 16.46 -0.71 -21.45
CA ALA A 237 16.47 -1.69 -20.37
C ALA A 237 15.21 -1.60 -19.50
N VAL A 238 14.75 -0.39 -19.18
CA VAL A 238 13.48 -0.18 -18.47
C VAL A 238 12.31 -0.76 -19.25
N ALA A 239 12.22 -0.50 -20.54
CA ALA A 239 11.16 -1.05 -21.39
C ALA A 239 11.20 -2.59 -21.43
N GLN A 240 12.40 -3.18 -21.52
CA GLN A 240 12.58 -4.64 -21.44
C GLN A 240 12.04 -5.19 -20.09
N ARG A 241 12.43 -4.58 -18.98
CA ARG A 241 12.00 -5.07 -17.65
C ARG A 241 10.49 -4.94 -17.45
N ARG A 242 9.89 -3.86 -17.93
CA ARG A 242 8.42 -3.71 -17.90
C ARG A 242 7.74 -4.84 -18.67
N ALA A 243 8.27 -5.23 -19.84
CA ALA A 243 7.75 -6.37 -20.61
C ALA A 243 7.89 -7.70 -19.86
N GLU A 244 9.00 -7.92 -19.15
CA GLU A 244 9.23 -9.12 -18.34
C GLU A 244 8.28 -9.15 -17.11
N PHE A 245 8.09 -8.03 -16.41
CA PHE A 245 7.10 -7.92 -15.34
C PHE A 245 5.68 -8.18 -15.86
N LYS A 246 5.32 -7.62 -17.01
CA LYS A 246 4.02 -7.87 -17.63
C LYS A 246 3.84 -9.35 -17.98
N ALA A 247 4.87 -10.02 -18.48
CA ALA A 247 4.85 -11.46 -18.74
C ALA A 247 4.71 -12.28 -17.44
N ALA A 248 5.26 -11.80 -16.33
CA ALA A 248 5.06 -12.39 -15.00
C ALA A 248 3.67 -12.10 -14.40
N GLY A 249 2.87 -11.26 -15.03
CA GLY A 249 1.49 -10.97 -14.65
C GLY A 249 1.25 -9.57 -14.11
N ALA A 250 2.26 -8.70 -14.08
CA ALA A 250 2.12 -7.32 -13.63
C ALA A 250 0.99 -6.58 -14.37
N LYS A 251 0.26 -5.78 -13.62
CA LYS A 251 -0.80 -4.90 -14.12
C LYS A 251 -0.50 -3.43 -13.91
N ALA A 252 0.44 -3.13 -13.03
CA ALA A 252 0.77 -1.76 -12.66
C ALA A 252 2.28 -1.52 -12.53
N THR A 253 2.64 -0.25 -12.59
CA THR A 253 3.88 0.31 -12.10
C THR A 253 3.61 1.15 -10.86
N ASP A 254 4.63 1.38 -10.04
CA ASP A 254 4.51 2.20 -8.84
C ASP A 254 5.68 3.20 -8.75
N HIS A 255 5.36 4.46 -8.43
CA HIS A 255 6.32 5.55 -8.39
C HIS A 255 6.09 6.38 -7.12
N ALA A 256 7.01 6.30 -6.15
CA ALA A 256 6.96 7.11 -4.94
C ALA A 256 7.85 8.36 -5.11
N VAL A 257 7.23 9.54 -5.08
CA VAL A 257 7.89 10.82 -5.23
C VAL A 257 7.49 11.79 -4.12
N VAL A 258 8.37 12.71 -3.74
CA VAL A 258 8.01 13.77 -2.79
C VAL A 258 7.11 14.80 -3.50
N VAL A 259 7.52 15.25 -4.69
CA VAL A 259 6.78 16.20 -5.53
C VAL A 259 6.48 15.53 -6.86
N PRO A 260 5.21 15.41 -7.28
CA PRO A 260 4.84 14.73 -8.54
C PRO A 260 5.07 15.64 -9.76
N ARG A 261 6.24 16.22 -9.88
CA ARG A 261 6.61 17.08 -11.01
C ARG A 261 6.73 16.25 -12.27
N THR A 262 6.14 16.73 -13.35
CA THR A 262 6.17 16.07 -14.66
C THR A 262 6.60 17.07 -15.72
N GLU A 263 7.79 16.89 -16.27
CA GLU A 263 8.35 17.77 -17.28
C GLU A 263 9.33 17.01 -18.17
N ARG A 264 9.15 17.08 -19.48
CA ARG A 264 10.11 16.49 -20.42
C ARG A 264 11.35 17.36 -20.56
N MET A 265 12.50 16.72 -20.59
CA MET A 265 13.74 17.34 -21.06
C MET A 265 14.16 16.78 -22.42
N SER A 266 15.15 17.40 -23.06
CA SER A 266 15.77 16.85 -24.26
C SER A 266 16.53 15.56 -23.94
N GLU A 267 16.63 14.64 -24.93
CA GLU A 267 17.44 13.42 -24.78
C GLU A 267 18.91 13.74 -24.44
N ALA A 268 19.45 14.83 -24.98
CA ALA A 268 20.80 15.28 -24.69
C ALA A 268 20.97 15.69 -23.22
N ASP A 269 19.99 16.40 -22.62
CA ASP A 269 20.01 16.77 -21.20
C ASP A 269 19.85 15.54 -20.31
N ALA A 270 18.91 14.63 -20.64
CA ALA A 270 18.72 13.38 -19.91
C ALA A 270 20.01 12.54 -19.93
N HIS A 271 20.67 12.45 -21.08
CA HIS A 271 21.96 11.75 -21.21
C HIS A 271 23.06 12.43 -20.37
N ARG A 272 23.13 13.76 -20.36
CA ARG A 272 24.08 14.50 -19.52
C ARG A 272 23.87 14.21 -18.03
N LEU A 273 22.62 14.21 -17.55
CA LEU A 273 22.29 13.89 -16.16
C LEU A 273 22.61 12.43 -15.83
N PHE A 274 22.29 11.50 -16.72
CA PHE A 274 22.65 10.09 -16.59
C PHE A 274 24.17 9.90 -16.43
N LEU A 275 24.98 10.58 -17.24
CA LEU A 275 26.45 10.54 -17.12
C LEU A 275 26.96 11.22 -15.85
N ALA A 276 26.30 12.26 -15.34
CA ALA A 276 26.64 12.85 -14.04
C ALA A 276 26.38 11.84 -12.91
N ALA A 277 25.26 11.11 -12.97
CA ALA A 277 24.92 10.06 -12.02
C ALA A 277 25.93 8.89 -12.04
N THR A 278 26.35 8.41 -13.22
CA THR A 278 27.36 7.35 -13.34
C THR A 278 28.72 7.73 -12.76
N ARG A 279 29.02 9.03 -12.67
CA ARG A 279 30.24 9.56 -12.05
C ARG A 279 30.06 9.90 -10.56
N GLY A 280 28.86 9.77 -10.01
CA GLY A 280 28.54 10.10 -8.62
C GLY A 280 28.57 11.59 -8.31
N VAL A 281 28.31 12.46 -9.31
CA VAL A 281 28.33 13.93 -9.18
C VAL A 281 27.00 14.59 -9.46
N ALA A 282 25.92 13.80 -9.59
CA ALA A 282 24.57 14.36 -9.71
C ALA A 282 24.14 15.02 -8.41
N THR A 283 23.49 16.18 -8.52
CA THR A 283 22.94 16.93 -7.40
C THR A 283 21.48 16.57 -7.13
N ASP A 284 20.93 17.03 -6.01
CA ASP A 284 19.49 16.87 -5.70
C ASP A 284 18.61 17.59 -6.76
N GLU A 285 19.05 18.72 -7.30
CA GLU A 285 18.32 19.40 -8.39
C GLU A 285 18.39 18.59 -9.70
N ASP A 286 19.53 17.98 -10.01
CA ASP A 286 19.66 17.05 -11.14
C ASP A 286 18.71 15.86 -10.97
N GLN A 287 18.61 15.30 -9.76
CA GLN A 287 17.69 14.22 -9.45
C GLN A 287 16.23 14.66 -9.66
N ALA A 288 15.83 15.79 -9.10
CA ALA A 288 14.46 16.29 -9.24
C ALA A 288 14.05 16.49 -10.71
N ARG A 289 14.97 16.98 -11.53
CA ARG A 289 14.76 17.13 -12.98
C ARG A 289 14.69 15.79 -13.68
N PHE A 290 15.58 14.87 -13.35
CA PHE A 290 15.62 13.53 -13.96
C PHE A 290 14.39 12.71 -13.59
N GLU A 291 13.99 12.74 -12.31
CA GLU A 291 12.76 12.10 -11.81
C GLU A 291 11.51 12.63 -12.53
N SER A 292 11.40 13.95 -12.67
CA SER A 292 10.33 14.61 -13.41
C SER A 292 10.24 14.13 -14.88
N HIS A 293 11.39 14.01 -15.55
CA HIS A 293 11.46 13.48 -16.92
C HIS A 293 11.11 12.00 -16.98
N LEU A 294 11.60 11.19 -16.04
CA LEU A 294 11.31 9.76 -16.01
C LEU A 294 9.83 9.46 -15.76
N LEU A 295 9.11 10.28 -14.97
CA LEU A 295 7.65 10.12 -14.85
C LEU A 295 6.94 10.30 -16.19
N MET A 296 7.42 11.21 -17.06
CA MET A 296 6.89 11.36 -18.42
C MET A 296 7.25 10.18 -19.32
N GLU A 297 8.44 9.59 -19.18
CA GLU A 297 8.84 8.37 -19.88
C GLU A 297 8.01 7.16 -19.44
N MET A 298 7.76 7.01 -18.12
CA MET A 298 6.91 5.93 -17.59
C MET A 298 5.47 6.06 -18.08
N ALA A 299 4.93 7.27 -18.17
CA ALA A 299 3.60 7.52 -18.73
C ALA A 299 3.55 7.14 -20.23
N ALA A 300 4.56 7.52 -21.03
CA ALA A 300 4.65 7.14 -22.43
C ALA A 300 4.68 5.61 -22.60
N GLN A 301 5.51 4.92 -21.83
CA GLN A 301 5.57 3.46 -21.87
C GLN A 301 4.26 2.82 -21.40
N SER A 302 3.55 3.42 -20.42
CA SER A 302 2.24 2.92 -19.97
C SER A 302 1.15 3.03 -21.04
N VAL A 303 1.21 4.02 -21.91
CA VAL A 303 0.34 4.11 -23.10
C VAL A 303 0.59 2.92 -24.04
N GLU A 304 1.86 2.52 -24.21
CA GLU A 304 2.24 1.46 -25.17
C GLU A 304 2.03 0.05 -24.59
N ASP A 305 2.41 -0.19 -23.34
CA ASP A 305 2.35 -1.52 -22.73
C ASP A 305 1.07 -1.81 -21.95
N GLY A 306 0.30 -0.76 -21.62
CA GLY A 306 -0.98 -0.85 -20.91
C GLY A 306 -0.85 -1.09 -19.40
N LEU A 307 0.34 -1.00 -18.81
CA LEU A 307 0.50 -1.05 -17.36
C LEU A 307 -0.08 0.22 -16.73
N VAL A 308 -0.87 0.05 -15.67
CA VAL A 308 -1.45 1.15 -14.91
C VAL A 308 -0.35 1.87 -14.15
N MET A 309 -0.23 3.18 -14.33
CA MET A 309 0.76 3.99 -13.64
C MET A 309 0.22 4.45 -12.29
N GLN A 310 0.85 4.05 -11.19
CA GLN A 310 0.56 4.54 -9.85
C GLN A 310 1.59 5.61 -9.47
N VAL A 311 1.13 6.69 -8.85
CA VAL A 311 1.98 7.74 -8.28
C VAL A 311 1.60 7.96 -6.83
N HIS A 312 2.53 7.65 -5.93
CA HIS A 312 2.44 7.87 -4.49
C HIS A 312 3.25 9.15 -4.14
N ALA A 313 2.57 10.26 -3.92
CA ALA A 313 3.21 11.55 -3.74
C ALA A 313 3.02 12.13 -2.34
N GLY A 314 3.98 12.95 -1.91
CA GLY A 314 3.85 13.76 -0.69
C GLY A 314 4.37 13.10 0.58
N ALA A 315 5.25 12.11 0.49
CA ALA A 315 5.93 11.53 1.64
C ALA A 315 7.40 12.00 1.71
N LEU A 316 7.74 12.77 2.75
CA LEU A 316 9.14 13.01 3.10
C LEU A 316 9.63 11.82 3.92
N ARG A 317 10.42 10.97 3.27
CA ARG A 317 10.94 9.75 3.88
C ARG A 317 12.05 10.06 4.88
N ASN A 318 12.12 9.24 5.95
CA ASN A 318 13.22 9.26 6.91
C ASN A 318 13.45 10.63 7.58
N HIS A 319 12.38 11.35 7.91
CA HIS A 319 12.44 12.70 8.49
C HIS A 319 13.30 12.78 9.76
N ASN A 320 13.42 11.70 10.53
CA ASN A 320 14.29 11.62 11.70
C ASN A 320 15.67 11.06 11.31
N ASP A 321 16.62 11.94 11.08
CA ASP A 321 18.00 11.58 10.69
C ASP A 321 18.72 10.66 11.67
N ILE A 322 18.44 10.77 12.95
CA ILE A 322 19.08 9.93 13.99
C ILE A 322 18.59 8.51 13.83
N VAL A 323 17.28 8.32 13.69
CA VAL A 323 16.67 7.00 13.48
C VAL A 323 17.15 6.41 12.15
N TYR A 324 17.14 7.21 11.09
CA TYR A 324 17.59 6.74 9.76
C TYR A 324 19.05 6.30 9.74
N ARG A 325 19.96 7.11 10.29
CA ARG A 325 21.38 6.74 10.34
C ARG A 325 21.63 5.49 11.18
N ARG A 326 20.86 5.32 12.25
CA ARG A 326 21.03 4.21 13.17
C ARG A 326 20.36 2.91 12.72
N PHE A 327 19.18 2.98 12.12
CA PHE A 327 18.34 1.80 11.86
C PHE A 327 17.92 1.62 10.38
N GLY A 328 18.26 2.55 9.51
CA GLY A 328 17.84 2.54 8.12
C GLY A 328 16.40 3.02 7.89
N PRO A 329 15.87 2.80 6.69
CA PRO A 329 14.53 3.25 6.30
C PRO A 329 13.42 2.42 6.97
N ASP A 330 12.17 2.88 6.78
CA ASP A 330 10.94 2.18 7.21
C ASP A 330 10.83 1.95 8.72
N ARG A 331 11.26 2.94 9.52
CA ARG A 331 11.18 2.90 11.00
C ARG A 331 10.12 3.84 11.58
N GLY A 332 9.10 4.16 10.78
CA GLY A 332 8.00 5.02 11.21
C GLY A 332 8.35 6.51 11.26
N ALA A 333 9.44 6.93 10.60
CA ALA A 333 9.91 8.32 10.59
C ALA A 333 9.52 9.09 9.31
N ASP A 334 8.59 8.60 8.53
CA ASP A 334 8.11 9.27 7.33
C ASP A 334 6.99 10.26 7.69
N VAL A 335 6.98 11.43 7.05
CA VAL A 335 6.05 12.52 7.38
C VAL A 335 5.42 13.07 6.09
N PRO A 336 4.09 13.32 6.07
CA PRO A 336 3.42 13.99 4.96
C PRO A 336 3.96 15.42 4.73
N VAL A 337 4.00 15.85 3.48
CA VAL A 337 4.30 17.22 3.09
C VAL A 337 3.18 17.79 2.21
N ALA A 338 2.98 19.10 2.27
CA ALA A 338 2.08 19.80 1.37
C ALA A 338 2.48 19.53 -0.09
N THR A 339 1.53 19.11 -0.90
CA THR A 339 1.79 18.65 -2.26
C THR A 339 0.90 19.37 -3.26
N GLU A 340 1.51 19.96 -4.27
CA GLU A 340 0.81 20.65 -5.35
C GLU A 340 0.72 19.75 -6.58
N PHE A 341 -0.47 19.45 -7.03
CA PHE A 341 -0.74 18.55 -8.15
C PHE A 341 -1.14 19.27 -9.43
N THR A 342 -1.84 20.37 -9.34
CA THR A 342 -2.46 21.06 -10.48
C THR A 342 -1.44 21.46 -11.55
N ARG A 343 -0.33 22.10 -11.15
CA ARG A 343 0.74 22.48 -12.08
C ARG A 343 1.68 21.35 -12.36
N ASN A 344 1.99 20.56 -11.34
CA ASN A 344 2.97 19.49 -11.45
C ASN A 344 2.51 18.35 -12.36
N LEU A 345 1.23 17.95 -12.33
CA LEU A 345 0.69 16.92 -13.22
C LEU A 345 0.23 17.45 -14.59
N ARG A 346 0.14 18.79 -14.76
CA ARG A 346 -0.40 19.38 -15.99
C ARG A 346 0.34 18.94 -17.26
N PRO A 347 1.68 18.88 -17.32
CA PRO A 347 2.38 18.42 -18.51
C PRO A 347 2.02 16.95 -18.87
N LEU A 348 1.97 16.08 -17.89
CA LEU A 348 1.62 14.67 -18.08
C LEU A 348 0.16 14.51 -18.55
N LEU A 349 -0.77 15.19 -17.87
CA LEU A 349 -2.20 15.10 -18.20
C LEU A 349 -2.52 15.74 -19.57
N ASN A 350 -1.83 16.81 -19.95
CA ASN A 350 -1.97 17.38 -21.30
C ASN A 350 -1.43 16.44 -22.40
N ALA A 351 -0.38 15.67 -22.10
CA ALA A 351 0.18 14.74 -23.06
C ALA A 351 -0.63 13.44 -23.17
N TYR A 352 -1.11 12.90 -22.04
CA TYR A 352 -1.66 11.55 -21.97
C TYR A 352 -3.02 11.44 -21.29
N GLY A 353 -3.49 12.48 -20.57
CA GLY A 353 -4.72 12.44 -19.76
C GLY A 353 -6.01 12.17 -20.54
N ASN A 354 -5.99 12.42 -21.88
CA ASN A 354 -7.10 12.15 -22.79
C ASN A 354 -6.94 10.85 -23.60
N ASP A 355 -5.82 10.12 -23.41
CA ASP A 355 -5.61 8.84 -24.10
C ASP A 355 -6.25 7.71 -23.31
N VAL A 356 -7.25 7.05 -23.87
CA VAL A 356 -7.99 5.94 -23.23
C VAL A 356 -7.13 4.70 -22.96
N ARG A 357 -5.96 4.58 -23.60
CA ARG A 357 -5.00 3.52 -23.34
C ARG A 357 -4.23 3.76 -22.03
N PHE A 358 -4.05 5.03 -21.67
CA PHE A 358 -3.37 5.42 -20.43
C PHE A 358 -4.27 5.27 -19.21
N ARG A 359 -3.73 4.88 -18.08
CA ARG A 359 -4.39 4.88 -16.78
C ARG A 359 -3.40 5.35 -15.73
N LEU A 360 -3.77 6.44 -15.04
CA LEU A 360 -3.02 7.03 -13.94
C LEU A 360 -3.82 6.93 -12.66
N ILE A 361 -3.25 6.38 -11.60
CA ILE A 361 -3.83 6.40 -10.25
C ILE A 361 -2.93 7.25 -9.37
N VAL A 362 -3.50 8.30 -8.75
CA VAL A 362 -2.75 9.24 -7.90
C VAL A 362 -3.15 9.06 -6.45
N PHE A 363 -2.15 8.78 -5.61
CA PHE A 363 -2.26 8.71 -4.16
C PHE A 363 -1.59 9.93 -3.54
N THR A 364 -2.09 10.39 -2.40
CA THR A 364 -1.49 11.51 -1.67
C THR A 364 -1.59 11.33 -0.17
N LEU A 365 -0.62 11.90 0.56
CA LEU A 365 -0.70 12.11 2.01
C LEU A 365 -1.15 13.53 2.38
N ASP A 366 -1.41 14.39 1.40
CA ASP A 366 -1.97 15.72 1.61
C ASP A 366 -3.49 15.72 1.39
N GLU A 367 -4.27 15.55 2.48
CA GLU A 367 -5.74 15.58 2.42
C GLU A 367 -6.27 16.89 1.85
N SER A 368 -5.56 18.01 2.06
CA SER A 368 -6.01 19.31 1.57
C SER A 368 -6.05 19.41 0.04
N ALA A 369 -5.38 18.47 -0.66
CA ALA A 369 -5.38 18.39 -2.11
C ALA A 369 -6.59 17.63 -2.68
N TYR A 370 -7.33 16.87 -1.87
CA TYR A 370 -8.43 16.04 -2.37
C TYR A 370 -9.49 16.85 -3.09
N SER A 371 -10.18 17.75 -2.39
CA SER A 371 -11.28 18.55 -2.98
C SER A 371 -10.76 19.68 -3.86
N ARG A 372 -9.62 20.26 -3.53
CA ARG A 372 -9.06 21.42 -4.23
C ARG A 372 -8.47 21.09 -5.59
N GLU A 373 -7.80 19.95 -5.74
CA GLU A 373 -7.00 19.64 -6.92
C GLU A 373 -7.35 18.29 -7.54
N LEU A 374 -7.27 17.21 -6.75
CA LEU A 374 -7.34 15.85 -7.26
C LEU A 374 -8.73 15.47 -7.74
N ALA A 375 -9.78 15.76 -6.98
CA ALA A 375 -11.15 15.46 -7.39
C ALA A 375 -11.57 16.20 -8.66
N PRO A 376 -11.31 17.52 -8.83
CA PRO A 376 -11.55 18.21 -10.10
C PRO A 376 -10.79 17.61 -11.28
N MET A 377 -9.53 17.18 -11.09
CA MET A 377 -8.74 16.57 -12.16
C MET A 377 -9.27 15.18 -12.53
N ALA A 378 -9.54 14.32 -11.54
CA ALA A 378 -10.07 12.98 -11.80
C ALA A 378 -11.49 13.01 -12.40
N GLY A 379 -12.31 14.01 -12.04
CA GLY A 379 -13.61 14.24 -12.64
C GLY A 379 -13.58 14.81 -14.07
N HIS A 380 -12.39 15.12 -14.59
CA HIS A 380 -12.21 15.72 -15.92
C HIS A 380 -11.39 14.85 -16.88
N TYR A 381 -10.25 14.30 -16.44
CA TYR A 381 -9.34 13.54 -17.31
C TYR A 381 -9.72 12.05 -17.36
N PRO A 382 -10.05 11.50 -18.55
CA PRO A 382 -10.46 10.10 -18.69
C PRO A 382 -9.44 9.07 -18.17
N ALA A 383 -8.15 9.43 -18.23
CA ALA A 383 -7.07 8.54 -17.81
C ALA A 383 -6.82 8.54 -16.29
N MET A 384 -7.34 9.53 -15.53
CA MET A 384 -6.97 9.74 -14.12
C MET A 384 -8.00 9.20 -13.16
N LEU A 385 -7.55 8.43 -12.18
CA LEU A 385 -8.32 7.98 -11.02
C LEU A 385 -7.67 8.44 -9.72
N LEU A 386 -8.50 8.61 -8.69
CA LEU A 386 -8.04 8.81 -7.31
C LEU A 386 -7.70 7.47 -6.68
N GLY A 387 -6.51 7.35 -6.11
CA GLY A 387 -6.13 6.25 -5.25
C GLY A 387 -6.91 6.25 -3.93
N ALA A 388 -6.93 5.10 -3.25
CA ALA A 388 -7.53 5.00 -1.92
C ALA A 388 -6.81 5.90 -0.90
N PRO A 389 -7.47 6.24 0.22
CA PRO A 389 -6.78 6.87 1.35
C PRO A 389 -5.57 6.05 1.74
N TRP A 390 -4.42 6.71 1.79
CA TRP A 390 -3.14 6.04 1.92
C TRP A 390 -2.50 6.35 3.27
N TRP A 391 -1.83 5.37 3.88
CA TRP A 391 -1.00 5.47 5.07
C TRP A 391 -1.73 6.11 6.27
N PHE A 392 -1.45 7.39 6.58
CA PHE A 392 -2.05 8.08 7.75
C PHE A 392 -3.56 8.30 7.62
N HIS A 393 -4.12 8.11 6.44
CA HIS A 393 -5.52 8.37 6.10
C HIS A 393 -6.32 7.08 5.85
N ASP A 394 -5.71 5.91 5.93
CA ASP A 394 -6.39 4.61 5.88
C ASP A 394 -7.01 4.26 7.25
N SER A 395 -7.75 5.20 7.79
CA SER A 395 -8.41 5.16 9.09
C SER A 395 -9.90 5.44 8.95
N ILE A 396 -10.68 5.16 10.00
CA ILE A 396 -12.15 5.38 9.98
C ILE A 396 -12.46 6.81 9.53
N GLU A 397 -11.88 7.81 10.19
CA GLU A 397 -12.13 9.21 9.89
C GLU A 397 -11.45 9.68 8.61
N GLY A 398 -10.25 9.20 8.31
CA GLY A 398 -9.54 9.55 7.07
C GLY A 398 -10.27 9.05 5.83
N MET A 399 -10.75 7.81 5.83
CA MET A 399 -11.56 7.26 4.74
C MET A 399 -12.90 8.01 4.60
N MET A 400 -13.55 8.36 5.72
CA MET A 400 -14.81 9.13 5.69
C MET A 400 -14.59 10.53 5.12
N ARG A 401 -13.49 11.23 5.49
CA ARG A 401 -13.16 12.54 4.91
C ARG A 401 -12.91 12.42 3.42
N PHE A 402 -12.11 11.42 3.00
CA PHE A 402 -11.85 11.17 1.59
C PHE A 402 -13.14 11.05 0.77
N ARG A 403 -14.12 10.26 1.24
CA ARG A 403 -15.41 10.11 0.55
C ARG A 403 -16.18 11.43 0.45
N ARG A 404 -16.20 12.21 1.53
CA ARG A 404 -16.89 13.51 1.57
C ARG A 404 -16.23 14.55 0.66
N GLU A 405 -14.92 14.54 0.56
CA GLU A 405 -14.16 15.55 -0.19
C GLU A 405 -14.03 15.23 -1.69
N THR A 406 -14.24 13.97 -2.08
CA THR A 406 -13.98 13.57 -3.47
C THR A 406 -15.25 13.24 -4.25
N THR A 407 -16.23 12.59 -3.61
CA THR A 407 -17.38 12.01 -4.34
C THR A 407 -18.21 13.04 -5.08
N GLU A 408 -18.50 14.20 -4.47
CA GLU A 408 -19.36 15.23 -5.07
C GLU A 408 -18.75 15.87 -6.32
N THR A 409 -17.42 15.85 -6.47
CA THR A 409 -16.71 16.49 -7.58
C THR A 409 -16.18 15.47 -8.59
N ALA A 410 -15.53 14.41 -8.11
CA ALA A 410 -14.97 13.38 -8.99
C ALA A 410 -16.04 12.36 -9.45
N GLY A 411 -17.05 12.13 -8.65
CA GLY A 411 -17.87 10.93 -8.77
C GLY A 411 -17.14 9.68 -8.23
N LEU A 412 -17.92 8.69 -7.84
CA LEU A 412 -17.36 7.47 -7.23
C LEU A 412 -16.51 6.65 -8.21
N GLU A 413 -16.93 6.57 -9.47
CA GLU A 413 -16.28 5.74 -10.49
C GLU A 413 -14.91 6.26 -10.94
N ASN A 414 -14.58 7.52 -10.62
CA ASN A 414 -13.25 8.08 -10.84
C ASN A 414 -12.30 7.82 -9.65
N THR A 415 -12.60 6.81 -8.83
CA THR A 415 -11.69 6.29 -7.78
C THR A 415 -11.25 4.87 -8.10
N ALA A 416 -10.09 4.47 -7.58
CA ALA A 416 -9.49 3.16 -7.85
C ALA A 416 -10.02 2.03 -6.95
N GLY A 417 -11.08 2.26 -6.16
CA GLY A 417 -11.52 1.32 -5.13
C GLY A 417 -10.62 1.38 -3.90
N PHE A 418 -10.66 0.30 -3.11
CA PHE A 418 -9.80 0.18 -1.92
C PHE A 418 -8.58 -0.71 -2.21
N ASN A 419 -7.46 -0.36 -1.62
CA ASN A 419 -6.27 -1.21 -1.48
C ASN A 419 -5.76 -1.11 -0.05
N ASP A 420 -5.23 -2.19 0.48
CA ASP A 420 -4.76 -2.26 1.85
C ASP A 420 -3.36 -1.69 2.06
N ASP A 421 -2.56 -1.61 1.01
CA ASP A 421 -1.18 -1.09 0.98
C ASP A 421 -0.36 -1.49 2.21
N THR A 422 -0.35 -2.79 2.50
CA THR A 422 0.27 -3.29 3.72
C THR A 422 1.34 -4.34 3.47
N ARG A 423 2.33 -4.38 4.36
CA ARG A 423 3.28 -5.49 4.51
C ARG A 423 2.82 -6.50 5.57
N ALA A 424 1.90 -6.10 6.45
CA ALA A 424 1.36 -6.93 7.51
C ALA A 424 0.30 -7.89 6.94
N PHE A 425 0.72 -9.07 6.53
CA PHE A 425 -0.12 -10.03 5.81
C PHE A 425 -1.43 -10.37 6.54
N CYS A 426 -1.37 -10.57 7.87
CA CYS A 426 -2.54 -10.90 8.66
C CYS A 426 -3.53 -9.73 8.83
N SER A 427 -3.09 -8.48 8.55
CA SER A 427 -3.97 -7.30 8.64
C SER A 427 -4.83 -7.06 7.40
N ILE A 428 -4.55 -7.71 6.27
CA ILE A 428 -5.30 -7.54 5.02
C ILE A 428 -6.82 -7.66 5.24
N PRO A 429 -7.36 -8.75 5.83
CA PRO A 429 -8.81 -8.87 6.04
C PRO A 429 -9.35 -7.80 6.99
N ALA A 430 -8.56 -7.37 7.99
CA ALA A 430 -8.96 -6.32 8.92
C ALA A 430 -9.14 -4.97 8.22
N ARG A 431 -8.21 -4.61 7.34
CA ARG A 431 -8.24 -3.37 6.57
C ARG A 431 -9.42 -3.35 5.60
N HIS A 432 -9.67 -4.45 4.91
CA HIS A 432 -10.83 -4.59 4.00
C HIS A 432 -12.17 -4.58 4.76
N ASP A 433 -12.29 -5.22 5.92
CA ASP A 433 -13.51 -5.16 6.74
C ASP A 433 -13.77 -3.72 7.20
N LEU A 434 -12.75 -3.02 7.69
CA LEU A 434 -12.86 -1.63 8.11
C LEU A 434 -13.30 -0.73 6.95
N ALA A 435 -12.66 -0.84 5.79
CA ALA A 435 -13.02 -0.05 4.61
C ALA A 435 -14.47 -0.30 4.16
N ARG A 436 -14.90 -1.57 4.10
CA ARG A 436 -16.28 -1.93 3.74
C ARG A 436 -17.30 -1.36 4.73
N ARG A 437 -16.98 -1.32 6.02
CA ARG A 437 -17.84 -0.71 7.04
C ARG A 437 -17.91 0.81 6.91
N VAL A 438 -16.79 1.46 6.69
CA VAL A 438 -16.75 2.92 6.49
C VAL A 438 -17.52 3.31 5.23
N ASP A 439 -17.32 2.58 4.13
CA ASP A 439 -18.03 2.83 2.88
C ASP A 439 -19.55 2.60 3.03
N ALA A 440 -19.94 1.51 3.68
CA ALA A 440 -21.35 1.24 3.98
C ALA A 440 -21.98 2.33 4.87
N ASN A 441 -21.24 2.84 5.86
CA ASN A 441 -21.68 3.93 6.72
C ASN A 441 -21.85 5.24 5.95
N TYR A 442 -20.90 5.56 5.06
CA TYR A 442 -21.01 6.73 4.17
C TYR A 442 -22.25 6.66 3.27
N LEU A 443 -22.44 5.53 2.60
CA LEU A 443 -23.60 5.31 1.73
C LEU A 443 -24.92 5.29 2.51
N GLY A 444 -24.92 4.66 3.69
CA GLY A 444 -26.09 4.66 4.58
C GLY A 444 -26.52 6.07 5.00
N ALA A 445 -25.53 6.96 5.23
CA ALA A 445 -25.83 8.37 5.51
C ALA A 445 -26.41 9.12 4.28
N LEU A 446 -25.96 8.79 3.06
CA LEU A 446 -26.53 9.36 1.84
C LEU A 446 -27.98 8.91 1.63
N VAL A 447 -28.28 7.64 1.89
CA VAL A 447 -29.66 7.11 1.84
C VAL A 447 -30.55 7.77 2.90
N GLY A 448 -30.06 7.84 4.16
CA GLY A 448 -30.80 8.46 5.26
C GLY A 448 -31.12 9.95 5.05
N ARG A 449 -30.29 10.66 4.26
CA ARG A 449 -30.50 12.04 3.83
C ARG A 449 -31.28 12.17 2.52
N HIS A 450 -31.72 11.07 1.92
CA HIS A 450 -32.43 11.04 0.63
C HIS A 450 -31.63 11.61 -0.54
N VAL A 451 -30.29 11.53 -0.52
CA VAL A 451 -29.40 11.94 -1.62
C VAL A 451 -29.40 10.87 -2.71
N ILE A 452 -29.41 9.59 -2.33
CA ILE A 452 -29.47 8.43 -3.24
C ILE A 452 -30.54 7.44 -2.74
N GLY A 453 -30.99 6.55 -3.63
CA GLY A 453 -31.84 5.42 -3.26
C GLY A 453 -31.04 4.23 -2.71
N MET A 454 -31.68 3.30 -1.99
CA MET A 454 -31.02 2.10 -1.47
C MET A 454 -30.50 1.20 -2.61
N GLY A 455 -31.17 1.17 -3.77
CA GLY A 455 -30.68 0.44 -4.95
C GLY A 455 -29.31 0.93 -5.41
N ASP A 456 -29.17 2.24 -5.58
CA ASP A 456 -27.89 2.88 -5.94
C ASP A 456 -26.83 2.63 -4.86
N ALA A 457 -27.21 2.73 -3.57
CA ALA A 457 -26.28 2.49 -2.46
C ALA A 457 -25.70 1.08 -2.43
N ARG A 458 -26.50 0.06 -2.74
CA ARG A 458 -26.03 -1.34 -2.83
C ARG A 458 -25.10 -1.54 -4.01
N GLU A 459 -25.43 -0.99 -5.19
CA GLU A 459 -24.54 -1.02 -6.35
C GLU A 459 -23.22 -0.31 -6.05
N MET A 460 -23.26 0.90 -5.52
CA MET A 460 -22.08 1.65 -5.12
C MET A 460 -21.25 0.92 -4.07
N GLY A 461 -21.88 0.28 -3.07
CA GLY A 461 -21.19 -0.52 -2.07
C GLY A 461 -20.40 -1.68 -2.68
N ARG A 462 -20.99 -2.40 -3.64
CA ARG A 462 -20.28 -3.45 -4.38
C ARG A 462 -19.14 -2.89 -5.24
N LEU A 463 -19.40 -1.78 -5.95
CA LEU A 463 -18.36 -1.09 -6.72
C LEU A 463 -17.16 -0.76 -5.84
N MET A 464 -17.38 -0.12 -4.70
CA MET A 464 -16.31 0.31 -3.78
C MET A 464 -15.53 -0.86 -3.18
N ALA A 465 -16.23 -1.93 -2.82
CA ALA A 465 -15.63 -3.09 -2.15
C ALA A 465 -14.86 -4.03 -3.09
N TYR A 466 -15.16 -3.98 -4.41
CA TYR A 466 -14.64 -5.01 -5.31
C TYR A 466 -14.43 -4.55 -6.76
N ASP A 467 -15.49 -4.06 -7.46
CA ASP A 467 -15.43 -3.90 -8.91
C ASP A 467 -14.53 -2.76 -9.36
N LEU A 468 -14.45 -1.64 -8.60
CA LEU A 468 -13.58 -0.50 -8.93
C LEU A 468 -12.11 -0.88 -8.94
N ALA A 469 -11.63 -1.65 -7.96
CA ALA A 469 -10.25 -2.12 -7.94
C ALA A 469 -9.94 -2.99 -9.15
N LYS A 470 -10.86 -3.88 -9.53
CA LYS A 470 -10.69 -4.72 -10.74
C LYS A 470 -10.64 -3.90 -12.03
N ARG A 471 -11.52 -2.90 -12.18
CA ARG A 471 -11.54 -2.02 -13.36
C ARG A 471 -10.32 -1.13 -13.41
N ALA A 472 -9.96 -0.49 -12.28
CA ALA A 472 -8.84 0.44 -12.20
C ALA A 472 -7.52 -0.21 -12.57
N TYR A 473 -7.29 -1.44 -12.13
CA TYR A 473 -6.05 -2.19 -12.36
C TYR A 473 -6.14 -3.20 -13.52
N ARG A 474 -7.21 -3.14 -14.34
CA ARG A 474 -7.38 -4.01 -15.51
C ARG A 474 -7.23 -5.50 -15.15
N LEU A 475 -7.87 -5.90 -14.04
CA LEU A 475 -7.79 -7.27 -13.50
C LEU A 475 -8.88 -8.19 -14.05
N THR A 476 -9.85 -7.67 -14.77
CA THR A 476 -10.87 -8.45 -15.49
C THR A 476 -10.24 -9.17 -16.68
N ASP A 477 -10.58 -10.43 -16.87
CA ASP A 477 -10.15 -11.17 -18.08
C ASP A 477 -10.79 -10.54 -19.31
N ALA A 478 -10.01 -10.48 -20.41
CA ALA A 478 -10.48 -9.98 -21.70
C ALA A 478 -11.57 -10.91 -22.24
N GLY A 479 -12.82 -10.66 -21.83
CA GLY A 479 -13.98 -11.49 -22.20
C GLY A 479 -15.30 -11.03 -21.57
N THR A 480 -15.25 -10.23 -20.50
CA THR A 480 -16.45 -9.60 -19.93
C THR A 480 -16.55 -8.18 -20.48
N THR A 481 -17.30 -8.05 -21.57
CA THR A 481 -17.67 -6.78 -22.21
C THR A 481 -18.37 -5.86 -21.22
N GLY A 482 -17.72 -4.76 -20.89
CA GLY A 482 -18.23 -3.71 -20.01
C GLY A 482 -17.23 -2.56 -19.89
N ASP A 483 -16.36 -2.35 -20.90
CA ASP A 483 -15.53 -1.14 -21.01
C ASP A 483 -16.41 0.01 -21.53
N LYS A 484 -16.76 0.93 -20.64
CA LYS A 484 -17.01 2.33 -20.95
C LYS A 484 -16.02 3.18 -20.21
#